data_d6876a01acaa73945cc4f03150996ac8
#
_entry.id   d6876a01acaa73945cc4f03150996ac8
#
_cell.length_a   1.000
_cell.length_b   1.000
_cell.length_c   1.000
_cell.angle_alpha   90.00
_cell.angle_beta   90.00
_cell.angle_gamma   90.00
#
_symmetry.space_group_name_H-M   'P 1'
#
loop_
_entity.id
_entity.type
_entity.pdbx_description
1 polymer ?
#
loop_
_entity_poly.entity_id
_entity_poly.type
_entity_poly.pdbx_seq_one_letter_code
_entity_poly.pdbx_strand_id
1 'polypeptide(L)'
;MACHRCISTLPCAFTRIARDTAIAFALAVALAGCAPSALNSARSQIAAANYPAARQELVALSARTDLSASERREVMDDLCLCDFKIGRPTYSLAEQRSICLDASKEPGSQSGSILAQIDDADRSKAADRVEVALAAHDLADAESAATEYQSLPGGDPTTVAKWSKQIWTLADAQVFADSTARKHSLKAAIAEARKNHPKVVKMDQGQFTQWVAKTATVSGTAIASSIEMKDSTLTLFVDDANMRLAALSLDRLATINDGMAARCGCDARTNVAVAQTGFPAYFIRLDPETKMSEVMILPRGDHAIVSAK
;
A
#
# COMPACT_ATOMS: atom_id res chain seq x y z
N MET A 1 -73.06 -35.38 -37.81
CA MET A 1 -73.08 -34.38 -38.90
C MET A 1 -71.75 -33.65 -38.80
N ALA A 2 -70.87 -34.01 -39.68
CA ALA A 2 -70.29 -33.17 -40.76
C ALA A 2 -69.36 -32.05 -40.19
N CYS A 3 -68.19 -31.98 -40.49
CA CYS A 3 -67.25 -32.24 -41.58
C CYS A 3 -66.29 -31.06 -41.69
N HIS A 4 -65.05 -31.34 -41.95
CA HIS A 4 -64.08 -30.57 -42.75
C HIS A 4 -63.49 -29.30 -42.14
N ARG A 5 -62.24 -28.96 -42.28
CA ARG A 5 -61.09 -29.40 -43.12
C ARG A 5 -59.78 -28.91 -42.55
N CYS A 6 -58.81 -29.72 -42.64
CA CYS A 6 -57.41 -29.37 -42.83
C CYS A 6 -57.18 -28.17 -43.75
N ILE A 7 -56.08 -27.49 -43.55
CA ILE A 7 -55.02 -27.19 -44.52
C ILE A 7 -54.01 -26.25 -43.81
N SER A 8 -52.91 -26.81 -43.42
CA SER A 8 -51.54 -26.51 -43.88
C SER A 8 -51.26 -25.06 -44.29
N THR A 9 -50.46 -24.35 -43.51
CA THR A 9 -49.39 -23.48 -44.07
C THR A 9 -48.31 -23.25 -43.01
N LEU A 10 -47.29 -24.06 -42.98
CA LEU A 10 -45.93 -23.62 -42.86
C LEU A 10 -45.46 -23.36 -44.31
N PRO A 11 -44.80 -22.26 -44.65
CA PRO A 11 -43.52 -21.83 -44.13
C PRO A 11 -43.33 -20.29 -44.16
N CYS A 12 -43.09 -19.64 -43.06
CA CYS A 12 -42.59 -18.28 -43.06
C CYS A 12 -41.46 -18.01 -42.05
N ALA A 13 -41.07 -19.02 -41.27
CA ALA A 13 -40.02 -18.84 -40.25
C ALA A 13 -38.59 -18.98 -40.83
N PHE A 14 -38.40 -19.71 -41.95
CA PHE A 14 -37.05 -19.96 -42.50
C PHE A 14 -36.46 -18.82 -43.32
N THR A 15 -37.27 -17.95 -43.89
CA THR A 15 -36.78 -16.83 -44.71
C THR A 15 -36.32 -15.61 -43.89
N ARG A 16 -36.79 -15.45 -42.67
CA ARG A 16 -36.32 -14.34 -41.79
C ARG A 16 -34.95 -14.62 -41.18
N ILE A 17 -34.68 -15.86 -40.75
CA ILE A 17 -33.39 -16.22 -40.15
C ILE A 17 -32.24 -16.08 -41.16
N ALA A 18 -32.49 -16.45 -42.44
CA ALA A 18 -31.48 -16.31 -43.48
C ALA A 18 -31.20 -14.84 -43.87
N ARG A 19 -32.18 -13.95 -43.69
CA ARG A 19 -31.99 -12.52 -43.99
C ARG A 19 -31.23 -11.81 -42.85
N ASP A 20 -31.52 -12.14 -41.60
CA ASP A 20 -30.86 -11.54 -40.44
C ASP A 20 -29.41 -12.01 -40.30
N THR A 21 -29.12 -13.27 -40.68
CA THR A 21 -27.73 -13.77 -40.74
C THR A 21 -26.94 -13.18 -41.90
N ALA A 22 -27.57 -12.94 -43.05
CA ALA A 22 -26.91 -12.29 -44.16
C ALA A 22 -26.62 -10.80 -43.93
N ILE A 23 -27.50 -10.10 -43.21
CA ILE A 23 -27.28 -8.70 -42.80
C ILE A 23 -26.19 -8.62 -41.73
N ALA A 24 -26.17 -9.54 -40.76
CA ALA A 24 -25.11 -9.61 -39.75
C ALA A 24 -23.75 -9.96 -40.36
N PHE A 25 -23.71 -10.84 -41.34
CA PHE A 25 -22.48 -11.19 -42.07
C PHE A 25 -22.02 -10.06 -43.01
N ALA A 26 -22.93 -9.35 -43.63
CA ALA A 26 -22.61 -8.18 -44.46
C ALA A 26 -22.11 -7.00 -43.62
N LEU A 27 -22.65 -6.79 -42.40
CA LEU A 27 -22.12 -5.81 -41.46
C LEU A 27 -20.73 -6.22 -40.93
N ALA A 28 -20.52 -7.50 -40.65
CA ALA A 28 -19.21 -7.99 -40.20
C ALA A 28 -18.13 -7.89 -41.30
N VAL A 29 -18.50 -8.14 -42.55
CA VAL A 29 -17.59 -8.00 -43.73
C VAL A 29 -17.34 -6.53 -44.06
N ALA A 30 -18.33 -5.65 -43.90
CA ALA A 30 -18.15 -4.20 -44.12
C ALA A 30 -17.23 -3.57 -43.04
N LEU A 31 -17.19 -4.11 -41.81
CA LEU A 31 -16.28 -3.70 -40.75
C LEU A 31 -14.85 -4.25 -40.97
N ALA A 32 -14.68 -5.31 -41.75
CA ALA A 32 -13.36 -5.90 -42.04
C ALA A 32 -12.52 -5.11 -43.06
N GLY A 33 -13.10 -4.11 -43.70
CA GLY A 33 -12.49 -3.47 -44.89
C GLY A 33 -11.61 -2.25 -44.65
N CYS A 34 -11.62 -1.58 -43.49
CA CYS A 34 -10.87 -0.34 -43.33
C CYS A 34 -10.40 -0.12 -41.88
N ALA A 35 -9.32 -0.80 -41.46
CA ALA A 35 -8.66 -0.48 -40.17
C ALA A 35 -8.28 1.01 -40.09
N PRO A 36 -7.72 1.66 -41.10
CA PRO A 36 -7.40 3.09 -41.07
C PRO A 36 -8.62 3.99 -40.86
N SER A 37 -9.79 3.62 -41.40
CA SER A 37 -11.00 4.43 -41.27
C SER A 37 -11.61 4.32 -39.86
N ALA A 38 -11.59 3.15 -39.24
CA ALA A 38 -12.10 2.95 -37.88
C ALA A 38 -11.19 3.61 -36.83
N LEU A 39 -9.87 3.56 -37.00
CA LEU A 39 -8.94 4.28 -36.15
C LEU A 39 -9.09 5.80 -36.26
N ASN A 40 -9.29 6.31 -37.49
CA ASN A 40 -9.58 7.72 -37.71
C ASN A 40 -10.93 8.15 -37.12
N SER A 41 -11.96 7.27 -37.13
CA SER A 41 -13.22 7.51 -36.44
C SER A 41 -13.02 7.65 -34.94
N ALA A 42 -12.33 6.71 -34.30
CA ALA A 42 -12.03 6.77 -32.87
C ALA A 42 -11.25 8.05 -32.51
N ARG A 43 -10.26 8.44 -33.32
CA ARG A 43 -9.49 9.69 -33.13
C ARG A 43 -10.34 10.95 -33.30
N SER A 44 -11.31 10.94 -34.21
CA SER A 44 -12.28 12.03 -34.33
C SER A 44 -13.13 12.15 -33.05
N GLN A 45 -13.52 11.03 -32.43
CA GLN A 45 -14.21 11.03 -31.11
C GLN A 45 -13.31 11.55 -30.01
N ILE A 46 -12.02 11.16 -29.99
CA ILE A 46 -11.04 11.69 -29.02
C ILE A 46 -10.91 13.21 -29.16
N ALA A 47 -10.77 13.71 -30.40
CA ALA A 47 -10.68 15.14 -30.67
C ALA A 47 -11.94 15.90 -30.25
N ALA A 48 -13.10 15.27 -30.30
CA ALA A 48 -14.37 15.78 -29.80
C ALA A 48 -14.56 15.59 -28.28
N ALA A 49 -13.55 15.08 -27.56
CA ALA A 49 -13.60 14.72 -26.15
C ALA A 49 -14.68 13.67 -25.79
N ASN A 50 -15.16 12.91 -26.78
CA ASN A 50 -16.12 11.82 -26.58
C ASN A 50 -15.38 10.50 -26.32
N TYR A 51 -14.64 10.45 -25.21
CA TYR A 51 -13.76 9.33 -24.84
C TYR A 51 -14.50 7.99 -24.67
N PRO A 52 -15.76 7.93 -24.12
CA PRO A 52 -16.47 6.66 -24.02
C PRO A 52 -16.79 6.01 -25.38
N ALA A 53 -17.20 6.80 -26.38
CA ALA A 53 -17.46 6.30 -27.73
C ALA A 53 -16.17 5.87 -28.45
N ALA A 54 -15.12 6.69 -28.34
CA ALA A 54 -13.80 6.35 -28.88
C ALA A 54 -13.28 5.03 -28.29
N ARG A 55 -13.42 4.83 -26.99
CA ARG A 55 -13.01 3.61 -26.31
C ARG A 55 -13.71 2.36 -26.86
N GLN A 56 -15.02 2.42 -27.09
CA GLN A 56 -15.76 1.28 -27.65
C GLN A 56 -15.22 0.87 -29.01
N GLU A 57 -14.92 1.83 -29.87
CA GLU A 57 -14.34 1.59 -31.21
C GLU A 57 -12.91 1.01 -31.06
N LEU A 58 -12.09 1.55 -30.16
CA LEU A 58 -10.71 1.10 -29.92
C LEU A 58 -10.65 -0.31 -29.33
N VAL A 59 -11.56 -0.68 -28.43
CA VAL A 59 -11.68 -2.05 -27.89
C VAL A 59 -12.01 -3.03 -29.02
N ALA A 60 -12.94 -2.68 -29.90
CA ALA A 60 -13.27 -3.51 -31.07
C ALA A 60 -12.07 -3.65 -32.03
N LEU A 61 -11.28 -2.58 -32.18
CA LEU A 61 -10.05 -2.61 -32.99
C LEU A 61 -8.95 -3.45 -32.32
N SER A 62 -8.75 -3.33 -31.03
CA SER A 62 -7.70 -4.08 -30.30
C SER A 62 -7.88 -5.60 -30.36
N ALA A 63 -9.12 -6.07 -30.53
CA ALA A 63 -9.44 -7.49 -30.73
C ALA A 63 -9.09 -8.04 -32.11
N ARG A 64 -8.71 -7.18 -33.08
CA ARG A 64 -8.37 -7.59 -34.44
C ARG A 64 -6.97 -8.17 -34.52
N THR A 65 -6.81 -9.26 -35.26
CA THR A 65 -5.52 -9.95 -35.45
C THR A 65 -4.76 -9.47 -36.71
N ASP A 66 -5.42 -8.71 -37.57
CA ASP A 66 -4.91 -8.25 -38.86
C ASP A 66 -4.30 -6.83 -38.79
N LEU A 67 -4.21 -6.22 -37.65
CA LEU A 67 -3.55 -4.93 -37.45
C LEU A 67 -2.03 -5.07 -37.63
N SER A 68 -1.42 -4.12 -38.33
CA SER A 68 0.04 -3.94 -38.32
C SER A 68 0.55 -3.59 -36.93
N ALA A 69 1.83 -3.79 -36.68
CA ALA A 69 2.45 -3.43 -35.39
C ALA A 69 2.28 -1.93 -35.07
N SER A 70 2.35 -1.05 -36.10
CA SER A 70 2.11 0.39 -35.93
C SER A 70 0.69 0.69 -35.50
N GLU A 71 -0.30 0.13 -36.22
CA GLU A 71 -1.71 0.35 -35.91
C GLU A 71 -2.09 -0.20 -34.55
N ARG A 72 -1.58 -1.37 -34.16
CA ARG A 72 -1.80 -1.95 -32.85
C ARG A 72 -1.28 -1.03 -31.74
N ARG A 73 -0.06 -0.49 -31.88
CA ARG A 73 0.51 0.49 -30.97
C ARG A 73 -0.39 1.72 -30.84
N GLU A 74 -0.81 2.29 -31.97
CA GLU A 74 -1.66 3.47 -31.99
C GLU A 74 -3.01 3.22 -31.32
N VAL A 75 -3.63 2.07 -31.55
CA VAL A 75 -4.87 1.64 -30.88
C VAL A 75 -4.66 1.53 -29.37
N MET A 76 -3.54 0.94 -28.92
CA MET A 76 -3.26 0.79 -27.50
C MET A 76 -2.95 2.12 -26.83
N ASP A 77 -2.23 3.04 -27.48
CA ASP A 77 -1.95 4.38 -26.97
C ASP A 77 -3.24 5.21 -26.84
N ASP A 78 -4.08 5.18 -27.88
CA ASP A 78 -5.36 5.89 -27.88
C ASP A 78 -6.33 5.29 -26.84
N LEU A 79 -6.30 3.97 -26.63
CA LEU A 79 -7.08 3.29 -25.59
C LEU A 79 -6.63 3.70 -24.18
N CYS A 80 -5.31 3.73 -23.93
CA CYS A 80 -4.72 4.22 -22.69
C CYS A 80 -5.17 5.68 -22.42
N LEU A 81 -5.11 6.54 -23.43
CA LEU A 81 -5.58 7.93 -23.31
C LEU A 81 -7.07 8.02 -22.96
N CYS A 82 -7.91 7.23 -23.64
CA CYS A 82 -9.35 7.23 -23.36
C CYS A 82 -9.63 6.79 -21.92
N ASP A 83 -9.04 5.70 -21.48
CA ASP A 83 -9.22 5.19 -20.11
C ASP A 83 -8.76 6.20 -19.04
N PHE A 84 -7.65 6.89 -19.30
CA PHE A 84 -7.18 7.96 -18.42
C PHE A 84 -8.16 9.15 -18.38
N LYS A 85 -8.73 9.56 -19.53
CA LYS A 85 -9.65 10.70 -19.62
C LYS A 85 -11.07 10.41 -19.14
N ILE A 86 -11.55 9.17 -19.25
CA ILE A 86 -12.84 8.76 -18.72
C ILE A 86 -12.84 8.81 -17.19
N GLY A 87 -11.69 8.54 -16.56
CA GLY A 87 -11.56 8.62 -15.12
C GLY A 87 -12.30 7.50 -14.37
N ARG A 88 -12.42 7.66 -13.06
CA ARG A 88 -12.79 6.63 -12.08
C ARG A 88 -14.18 6.03 -12.06
N PRO A 89 -15.24 6.53 -12.68
CA PRO A 89 -16.53 5.85 -12.54
C PRO A 89 -16.57 4.46 -13.16
N THR A 90 -15.67 4.18 -14.12
CA THR A 90 -15.74 2.97 -14.96
C THR A 90 -14.61 1.96 -14.74
N TYR A 91 -13.46 2.39 -14.21
CA TYR A 91 -12.28 1.53 -14.01
C TYR A 91 -11.56 1.85 -12.71
N SER A 92 -10.96 0.82 -12.08
CA SER A 92 -10.00 1.06 -11.01
C SER A 92 -8.73 1.68 -11.58
N LEU A 93 -8.02 2.49 -10.79
CA LEU A 93 -6.70 3.02 -11.21
C LEU A 93 -5.71 1.91 -11.56
N ALA A 94 -5.82 0.75 -10.89
CA ALA A 94 -5.00 -0.41 -11.19
C ALA A 94 -5.24 -0.93 -12.61
N GLU A 95 -6.50 -0.96 -13.07
CA GLU A 95 -6.84 -1.38 -14.44
C GLU A 95 -6.35 -0.36 -15.46
N GLN A 96 -6.55 0.93 -15.23
CA GLN A 96 -6.04 1.99 -16.11
C GLN A 96 -4.52 1.92 -16.21
N ARG A 97 -3.84 1.72 -15.08
CA ARG A 97 -2.39 1.56 -15.05
C ARG A 97 -1.93 0.34 -15.83
N SER A 98 -2.62 -0.80 -15.70
CA SER A 98 -2.30 -2.02 -16.43
C SER A 98 -2.39 -1.82 -17.93
N ILE A 99 -3.46 -1.18 -18.42
CA ILE A 99 -3.65 -0.87 -19.85
C ILE A 99 -2.52 0.03 -20.37
N CYS A 100 -2.21 1.11 -19.66
CA CYS A 100 -1.13 2.01 -20.05
C CYS A 100 0.26 1.35 -19.97
N LEU A 101 0.47 0.47 -19.00
CA LEU A 101 1.71 -0.29 -18.86
C LEU A 101 1.87 -1.28 -20.03
N ASP A 102 0.81 -1.95 -20.43
CA ASP A 102 0.85 -2.86 -21.58
C ASP A 102 1.08 -2.09 -22.87
N ALA A 103 0.40 -0.97 -23.07
CA ALA A 103 0.63 -0.09 -24.21
C ALA A 103 2.08 0.44 -24.25
N SER A 104 2.67 0.80 -23.12
CA SER A 104 4.03 1.35 -23.04
C SER A 104 5.14 0.37 -23.43
N LYS A 105 4.85 -0.94 -23.46
CA LYS A 105 5.79 -1.98 -23.91
C LYS A 105 6.01 -1.97 -25.43
N GLU A 106 5.09 -1.37 -26.18
CA GLU A 106 5.20 -1.29 -27.63
C GLU A 106 6.24 -0.22 -28.03
N PRO A 107 7.17 -0.51 -28.94
CA PRO A 107 8.20 0.43 -29.36
C PRO A 107 7.62 1.72 -29.94
N GLY A 108 8.02 2.86 -29.38
CA GLY A 108 7.57 4.19 -29.79
C GLY A 108 6.20 4.61 -29.25
N SER A 109 5.64 3.87 -28.28
CA SER A 109 4.42 4.25 -27.55
C SER A 109 4.60 5.56 -26.77
N GLN A 110 3.52 6.35 -26.72
CA GLN A 110 3.43 7.57 -25.91
C GLN A 110 2.75 7.30 -24.55
N SER A 111 2.28 6.10 -24.30
CA SER A 111 1.57 5.72 -23.08
C SER A 111 2.42 5.87 -21.81
N GLY A 112 3.75 5.90 -21.94
CA GLY A 112 4.65 6.17 -20.84
C GLY A 112 4.43 7.54 -20.18
N SER A 113 4.08 8.57 -20.96
CA SER A 113 3.78 9.90 -20.41
C SER A 113 2.44 9.94 -19.68
N ILE A 114 1.45 9.15 -20.14
CA ILE A 114 0.16 9.00 -19.47
C ILE A 114 0.33 8.19 -18.19
N LEU A 115 1.14 7.13 -18.23
CA LEU A 115 1.47 6.32 -17.06
C LEU A 115 2.13 7.18 -15.97
N ALA A 116 3.07 8.07 -16.34
CA ALA A 116 3.69 8.99 -15.41
C ALA A 116 2.66 9.94 -14.76
N GLN A 117 1.67 10.44 -15.52
CA GLN A 117 0.59 11.27 -14.97
C GLN A 117 -0.31 10.49 -14.00
N ILE A 118 -0.59 9.20 -14.29
CA ILE A 118 -1.35 8.32 -13.40
C ILE A 118 -0.56 8.11 -12.10
N ASP A 119 0.74 7.81 -12.20
CA ASP A 119 1.62 7.61 -11.05
C ASP A 119 1.73 8.89 -10.20
N ASP A 120 1.80 10.08 -10.82
CA ASP A 120 1.78 11.36 -10.12
C ASP A 120 0.46 11.61 -9.39
N ALA A 121 -0.67 11.32 -10.04
CA ALA A 121 -1.99 11.46 -9.44
C ALA A 121 -2.19 10.52 -8.25
N ASP A 122 -1.72 9.26 -8.36
CA ASP A 122 -1.79 8.29 -7.28
C ASP A 122 -0.90 8.70 -6.09
N ARG A 123 0.33 9.18 -6.37
CA ARG A 123 1.21 9.71 -5.32
C ARG A 123 0.59 10.92 -4.62
N SER A 124 0.04 11.88 -5.38
CA SER A 124 -0.62 13.06 -4.80
C SER A 124 -1.76 12.64 -3.87
N LYS A 125 -2.60 11.70 -4.32
CA LYS A 125 -3.72 11.23 -3.52
C LYS A 125 -3.28 10.50 -2.26
N ALA A 126 -2.24 9.65 -2.34
CA ALA A 126 -1.71 8.98 -1.17
C ALA A 126 -1.11 10.00 -0.19
N ALA A 127 -0.40 11.03 -0.68
CA ALA A 127 0.13 12.12 0.13
C ALA A 127 -0.96 12.91 0.84
N ASP A 128 -2.02 13.31 0.11
CA ASP A 128 -3.16 14.03 0.70
C ASP A 128 -3.84 13.19 1.79
N ARG A 129 -3.96 11.88 1.58
CA ARG A 129 -4.52 10.95 2.58
C ARG A 129 -3.65 10.92 3.84
N VAL A 130 -2.32 10.92 3.72
CA VAL A 130 -1.42 10.99 4.89
C VAL A 130 -1.67 12.27 5.69
N GLU A 131 -1.70 13.43 5.01
CA GLU A 131 -1.89 14.71 5.71
C GLU A 131 -3.27 14.80 6.39
N VAL A 132 -4.33 14.27 5.76
CA VAL A 132 -5.67 14.20 6.36
C VAL A 132 -5.67 13.29 7.58
N ALA A 133 -5.05 12.09 7.50
CA ALA A 133 -4.99 11.15 8.59
C ALA A 133 -4.16 11.70 9.76
N LEU A 134 -3.02 12.35 9.50
CA LEU A 134 -2.22 13.02 10.52
C LEU A 134 -3.00 14.13 11.24
N ALA A 135 -3.75 14.94 10.50
CA ALA A 135 -4.60 15.99 11.07
C ALA A 135 -5.74 15.41 11.92
N ALA A 136 -6.24 14.23 11.56
CA ALA A 136 -7.26 13.49 12.31
C ALA A 136 -6.67 12.68 13.49
N HIS A 137 -5.36 12.61 13.64
CA HIS A 137 -4.64 11.75 14.60
C HIS A 137 -4.91 10.25 14.37
N ASP A 138 -5.26 9.86 13.14
CA ASP A 138 -5.41 8.47 12.73
C ASP A 138 -4.07 7.91 12.25
N LEU A 139 -3.31 7.37 13.21
CA LEU A 139 -1.96 6.87 12.94
C LEU A 139 -1.97 5.65 12.01
N ALA A 140 -3.01 4.80 12.10
CA ALA A 140 -3.11 3.61 11.27
C ALA A 140 -3.34 3.96 9.80
N ASP A 141 -4.23 4.91 9.52
CA ASP A 141 -4.47 5.38 8.15
C ASP A 141 -3.29 6.17 7.61
N ALA A 142 -2.64 7.00 8.44
CA ALA A 142 -1.43 7.74 8.06
C ALA A 142 -0.28 6.80 7.66
N GLU A 143 -0.04 5.73 8.43
CA GLU A 143 0.98 4.72 8.12
C GLU A 143 0.64 3.95 6.84
N SER A 144 -0.62 3.52 6.70
CA SER A 144 -1.11 2.81 5.52
C SER A 144 -0.94 3.64 4.24
N ALA A 145 -1.36 4.91 4.27
CA ALA A 145 -1.25 5.82 3.14
C ALA A 145 0.21 6.17 2.80
N ALA A 146 1.08 6.33 3.80
CA ALA A 146 2.50 6.58 3.57
C ALA A 146 3.23 5.37 2.99
N THR A 147 2.83 4.16 3.38
CA THR A 147 3.32 2.90 2.80
C THR A 147 2.85 2.75 1.36
N GLU A 148 1.59 3.07 1.07
CA GLU A 148 1.05 3.13 -0.29
C GLU A 148 1.88 4.11 -1.15
N TYR A 149 2.10 5.34 -0.68
CA TYR A 149 2.92 6.33 -1.37
C TYR A 149 4.34 5.82 -1.67
N GLN A 150 4.99 5.16 -0.71
CA GLN A 150 6.33 4.62 -0.87
C GLN A 150 6.39 3.50 -1.92
N SER A 151 5.33 2.72 -2.05
CA SER A 151 5.23 1.61 -3.02
C SER A 151 5.00 2.08 -4.45
N LEU A 152 4.53 3.32 -4.64
CA LEU A 152 4.26 3.89 -5.96
C LEU A 152 5.57 4.31 -6.66
N PRO A 153 5.65 4.20 -7.99
CA PRO A 153 6.80 4.67 -8.75
C PRO A 153 7.10 6.14 -8.47
N GLY A 154 8.35 6.44 -8.11
CA GLY A 154 8.78 7.80 -7.77
C GLY A 154 8.37 8.27 -6.37
N GLY A 155 7.92 7.38 -5.50
CA GLY A 155 7.73 7.67 -4.08
C GLY A 155 9.05 8.14 -3.44
N ASP A 156 9.03 9.34 -2.82
CA ASP A 156 10.22 9.93 -2.23
C ASP A 156 10.45 9.46 -0.79
N PRO A 157 11.55 8.73 -0.50
CA PRO A 157 11.84 8.23 0.85
C PRO A 157 12.05 9.35 1.87
N THR A 158 12.48 10.55 1.43
CA THR A 158 12.66 11.70 2.33
C THR A 158 11.32 12.19 2.86
N THR A 159 10.31 12.22 2.00
CA THR A 159 8.94 12.55 2.36
C THR A 159 8.36 11.53 3.34
N VAL A 160 8.57 10.23 3.07
CA VAL A 160 8.13 9.15 3.99
C VAL A 160 8.82 9.26 5.35
N ALA A 161 10.11 9.54 5.39
CA ALA A 161 10.84 9.76 6.65
C ALA A 161 10.30 10.96 7.44
N LYS A 162 9.87 12.04 6.77
CA LYS A 162 9.21 13.17 7.41
C LYS A 162 7.89 12.76 8.05
N TRP A 163 7.03 12.04 7.33
CA TRP A 163 5.77 11.53 7.87
C TRP A 163 5.99 10.53 9.01
N SER A 164 6.95 9.62 8.86
CA SER A 164 7.34 8.71 9.93
C SER A 164 7.66 9.47 11.23
N LYS A 165 8.44 10.55 11.13
CA LYS A 165 8.75 11.41 12.28
C LYS A 165 7.50 12.07 12.89
N GLN A 166 6.54 12.51 12.07
CA GLN A 166 5.27 13.08 12.54
C GLN A 166 4.42 12.01 13.24
N ILE A 167 4.32 10.81 12.64
CA ILE A 167 3.65 9.66 13.24
C ILE A 167 4.28 9.31 14.61
N TRP A 168 5.61 9.26 14.70
CA TRP A 168 6.32 9.07 15.99
C TRP A 168 5.92 10.11 17.03
N THR A 169 5.89 11.38 16.64
CA THR A 169 5.53 12.47 17.55
C THR A 169 4.10 12.34 18.07
N LEU A 170 3.16 12.02 17.19
CA LEU A 170 1.75 11.83 17.56
C LEU A 170 1.55 10.56 18.40
N ALA A 171 2.19 9.46 18.03
CA ALA A 171 2.15 8.22 18.79
C ALA A 171 2.69 8.41 20.21
N ASP A 172 3.83 9.11 20.32
CA ASP A 172 4.41 9.47 21.61
C ASP A 172 3.45 10.30 22.46
N ALA A 173 2.82 11.30 21.85
CA ALA A 173 1.84 12.15 22.54
C ALA A 173 0.60 11.36 23.00
N GLN A 174 0.09 10.44 22.19
CA GLN A 174 -1.06 9.59 22.56
C GLN A 174 -0.74 8.64 23.70
N VAL A 175 0.47 8.04 23.69
CA VAL A 175 0.85 7.02 24.65
C VAL A 175 1.37 7.62 25.96
N PHE A 176 1.98 8.81 25.93
CA PHE A 176 2.66 9.40 27.07
C PHE A 176 2.16 10.80 27.46
N ALA A 177 0.89 11.10 27.19
CA ALA A 177 0.30 12.42 27.45
C ALA A 177 0.48 12.95 28.91
N ASP A 178 0.73 12.06 29.88
CA ASP A 178 0.86 12.41 31.31
C ASP A 178 2.28 12.23 31.89
N SER A 179 3.27 12.82 31.24
CA SER A 179 4.67 12.66 31.68
C SER A 179 5.03 13.38 32.99
N THR A 180 4.25 14.33 33.47
CA THR A 180 4.64 15.19 34.61
C THR A 180 4.47 14.50 35.96
N ALA A 181 3.43 13.69 36.11
CA ALA A 181 3.20 12.90 37.34
C ALA A 181 4.23 11.75 37.52
N ARG A 182 4.75 11.23 36.42
CA ARG A 182 5.71 10.09 36.40
C ARG A 182 7.07 10.41 37.01
N LYS A 183 7.55 11.64 36.87
CA LYS A 183 8.94 11.99 37.24
C LYS A 183 9.29 11.73 38.72
N HIS A 184 8.32 11.83 39.60
CA HIS A 184 8.57 11.62 41.05
C HIS A 184 8.63 10.14 41.46
N SER A 185 7.95 9.25 40.78
CA SER A 185 7.88 7.80 41.10
C SER A 185 8.93 6.95 40.38
N LEU A 186 9.54 7.45 39.30
CA LEU A 186 10.53 6.74 38.49
C LEU A 186 11.80 6.33 39.26
N LYS A 187 12.20 7.08 40.29
CA LYS A 187 13.42 6.80 41.06
C LYS A 187 13.40 5.39 41.68
N ALA A 188 12.26 4.97 42.22
CA ALA A 188 12.10 3.64 42.78
C ALA A 188 12.12 2.55 41.71
N ALA A 189 11.46 2.80 40.57
CA ALA A 189 11.44 1.87 39.44
C ALA A 189 12.85 1.68 38.82
N ILE A 190 13.61 2.76 38.64
CA ILE A 190 15.01 2.70 38.19
C ILE A 190 15.89 1.93 39.18
N ALA A 191 15.70 2.12 40.48
CA ALA A 191 16.43 1.38 41.50
C ALA A 191 16.14 -0.12 41.43
N GLU A 192 14.89 -0.50 41.24
CA GLU A 192 14.48 -1.89 41.04
C GLU A 192 15.06 -2.49 39.74
N ALA A 193 15.00 -1.74 38.61
CA ALA A 193 15.64 -2.17 37.38
C ALA A 193 17.15 -2.44 37.55
N ARG A 194 17.85 -1.57 38.26
CA ARG A 194 19.28 -1.77 38.60
C ARG A 194 19.54 -2.99 39.46
N LYS A 195 18.66 -3.30 40.41
CA LYS A 195 18.73 -4.50 41.24
C LYS A 195 18.52 -5.77 40.40
N ASN A 196 17.59 -5.73 39.45
CA ASN A 196 17.27 -6.87 38.60
C ASN A 196 18.32 -7.08 37.48
N HIS A 197 19.02 -6.02 37.05
CA HIS A 197 20.00 -6.05 35.97
C HIS A 197 21.41 -5.57 36.41
N PRO A 198 22.02 -6.09 37.49
CA PRO A 198 23.27 -5.57 38.06
C PRO A 198 24.49 -5.72 37.12
N LYS A 199 24.45 -6.70 36.18
CA LYS A 199 25.50 -6.89 35.20
C LYS A 199 25.42 -5.85 34.10
N VAL A 200 24.20 -5.48 33.67
CA VAL A 200 23.97 -4.51 32.58
C VAL A 200 24.45 -3.11 32.95
N VAL A 201 24.32 -2.74 34.21
CA VAL A 201 24.81 -1.44 34.73
C VAL A 201 26.30 -1.20 34.47
N LYS A 202 27.11 -2.27 34.43
CA LYS A 202 28.57 -2.22 34.27
C LYS A 202 29.05 -2.39 32.84
N MET A 203 28.13 -2.63 31.87
CA MET A 203 28.48 -2.84 30.48
C MET A 203 28.89 -1.53 29.81
N ASP A 204 29.91 -1.57 28.98
CA ASP A 204 30.18 -0.51 28.00
C ASP A 204 29.15 -0.51 26.88
N GLN A 205 29.27 0.44 25.94
CA GLN A 205 28.33 0.58 24.80
C GLN A 205 28.26 -0.68 23.94
N GLY A 206 29.41 -1.25 23.58
CA GLY A 206 29.50 -2.42 22.72
C GLY A 206 28.94 -3.67 23.38
N GLN A 207 29.31 -3.90 24.65
CA GLN A 207 28.78 -5.01 25.43
C GLN A 207 27.25 -4.91 25.61
N PHE A 208 26.74 -3.71 25.82
CA PHE A 208 25.30 -3.50 25.94
C PHE A 208 24.58 -3.76 24.64
N THR A 209 25.09 -3.27 23.50
CA THR A 209 24.51 -3.55 22.17
C THR A 209 24.49 -5.05 21.88
N GLN A 210 25.56 -5.78 22.23
CA GLN A 210 25.59 -7.24 22.09
C GLN A 210 24.57 -7.93 23.01
N TRP A 211 24.42 -7.45 24.24
CA TRP A 211 23.42 -7.97 25.16
C TRP A 211 21.99 -7.75 24.63
N VAL A 212 21.70 -6.56 24.08
CA VAL A 212 20.41 -6.25 23.42
C VAL A 212 20.17 -7.20 22.26
N ALA A 213 21.13 -7.35 21.36
CA ALA A 213 21.01 -8.23 20.20
C ALA A 213 20.76 -9.69 20.60
N LYS A 214 21.46 -10.17 21.65
CA LYS A 214 21.25 -11.51 22.19
C LYS A 214 19.87 -11.66 22.85
N THR A 215 19.40 -10.66 23.59
CA THR A 215 18.09 -10.68 24.24
C THR A 215 16.98 -10.60 23.20
N ALA A 216 17.18 -9.82 22.13
CA ALA A 216 16.29 -9.74 20.98
C ALA A 216 16.44 -10.92 20.00
N THR A 217 16.83 -12.10 20.47
CA THR A 217 16.94 -13.32 19.65
C THR A 217 16.06 -14.41 20.23
N VAL A 218 15.21 -15.02 19.41
CA VAL A 218 14.30 -16.12 19.79
C VAL A 218 14.59 -17.33 18.93
N SER A 219 14.89 -18.46 19.56
CA SER A 219 15.19 -19.72 18.85
C SER A 219 16.23 -19.58 17.73
N GLY A 220 17.23 -18.72 17.94
CA GLY A 220 18.28 -18.46 16.94
C GLY A 220 17.93 -17.39 15.91
N THR A 221 16.70 -16.87 15.89
CA THR A 221 16.26 -15.81 14.98
C THR A 221 16.33 -14.44 15.67
N ALA A 222 17.03 -13.48 15.09
CA ALA A 222 17.04 -12.10 15.57
C ALA A 222 15.69 -11.44 15.30
N ILE A 223 15.13 -10.79 16.33
CA ILE A 223 13.89 -10.00 16.17
C ILE A 223 14.19 -8.73 15.39
N ALA A 224 15.27 -8.03 15.72
CA ALA A 224 15.66 -6.77 15.10
C ALA A 224 16.72 -6.99 14.01
N SER A 225 16.55 -6.34 12.88
CA SER A 225 17.53 -6.27 11.79
C SER A 225 18.62 -5.21 12.06
N SER A 226 18.28 -4.15 12.79
CA SER A 226 19.24 -3.15 13.28
C SER A 226 18.82 -2.55 14.61
N ILE A 227 19.79 -1.98 15.32
CA ILE A 227 19.64 -1.40 16.66
C ILE A 227 20.28 -0.03 16.64
N GLU A 228 19.53 0.99 16.98
CA GLU A 228 20.04 2.34 17.18
C GLU A 228 19.88 2.75 18.64
N MET A 229 20.87 3.46 19.18
CA MET A 229 20.83 3.98 20.53
C MET A 229 21.19 5.46 20.52
N LYS A 230 20.30 6.28 21.05
CA LYS A 230 20.51 7.71 21.21
C LYS A 230 20.00 8.15 22.58
N ASP A 231 20.92 8.68 23.39
CA ASP A 231 20.64 9.13 24.76
C ASP A 231 19.98 8.01 25.60
N SER A 232 18.76 8.23 26.07
CA SER A 232 17.95 7.28 26.84
C SER A 232 16.98 6.47 25.97
N THR A 233 17.10 6.56 24.66
CA THR A 233 16.21 5.88 23.70
C THR A 233 16.96 4.82 22.92
N LEU A 234 16.39 3.63 22.89
CA LEU A 234 16.82 2.51 22.07
C LEU A 234 15.76 2.26 20.99
N THR A 235 16.16 2.18 19.73
CA THR A 235 15.24 1.83 18.63
C THR A 235 15.66 0.51 18.02
N LEU A 236 14.74 -0.45 18.00
CA LEU A 236 14.87 -1.74 17.35
C LEU A 236 14.10 -1.68 16.02
N PHE A 237 14.81 -1.81 14.91
CA PHE A 237 14.18 -1.91 13.61
C PHE A 237 13.88 -3.37 13.29
N VAL A 238 12.64 -3.67 13.02
CA VAL A 238 12.15 -5.03 12.81
C VAL A 238 11.59 -5.15 11.40
N ASP A 239 12.07 -6.15 10.65
CA ASP A 239 11.54 -6.46 9.33
C ASP A 239 10.10 -6.99 9.42
N ASP A 240 9.27 -6.73 8.43
CA ASP A 240 7.87 -7.18 8.40
C ASP A 240 7.74 -8.69 8.63
N ALA A 241 8.65 -9.48 8.07
CA ALA A 241 8.68 -10.93 8.29
C ALA A 241 8.87 -11.32 9.76
N ASN A 242 9.57 -10.50 10.55
CA ASN A 242 9.85 -10.74 11.97
C ASN A 242 8.90 -10.00 12.91
N MET A 243 7.96 -9.20 12.39
CA MET A 243 7.04 -8.40 13.22
C MET A 243 6.18 -9.30 14.12
N ARG A 244 5.72 -10.45 13.61
CA ARG A 244 4.98 -11.43 14.39
C ARG A 244 5.85 -12.02 15.53
N LEU A 245 7.13 -12.26 15.28
CA LEU A 245 8.06 -12.74 16.29
C LEU A 245 8.28 -11.68 17.37
N ALA A 246 8.40 -10.40 17.01
CA ALA A 246 8.46 -9.29 17.95
C ALA A 246 7.20 -9.23 18.82
N ALA A 247 6.01 -9.36 18.22
CA ALA A 247 4.73 -9.39 18.95
C ALA A 247 4.63 -10.56 19.95
N LEU A 248 5.21 -11.72 19.64
CA LEU A 248 5.26 -12.87 20.54
C LEU A 248 6.37 -12.80 21.60
N SER A 249 7.19 -11.76 21.58
CA SER A 249 8.37 -11.62 22.44
C SER A 249 8.37 -10.31 23.24
N LEU A 250 7.19 -9.80 23.57
CA LEU A 250 7.02 -8.52 24.29
C LEU A 250 7.72 -8.50 25.66
N ASP A 251 7.79 -9.64 26.35
CA ASP A 251 8.54 -9.85 27.58
C ASP A 251 10.05 -9.58 27.42
N ARG A 252 10.61 -9.99 26.27
CA ARG A 252 12.03 -9.72 25.95
C ARG A 252 12.27 -8.25 25.64
N LEU A 253 11.33 -7.62 24.95
CA LEU A 253 11.38 -6.19 24.66
C LEU A 253 11.27 -5.37 25.95
N ALA A 254 10.41 -5.76 26.89
CA ALA A 254 10.34 -5.17 28.22
C ALA A 254 11.66 -5.36 28.99
N THR A 255 12.22 -6.57 28.98
CA THR A 255 13.53 -6.86 29.61
C THR A 255 14.65 -5.97 29.04
N ILE A 256 14.65 -5.71 27.74
CA ILE A 256 15.62 -4.81 27.10
C ILE A 256 15.46 -3.39 27.63
N ASN A 257 14.24 -2.91 27.77
CA ASN A 257 13.98 -1.56 28.31
C ASN A 257 14.35 -1.43 29.78
N ASP A 258 14.06 -2.45 30.61
CA ASP A 258 14.51 -2.50 32.01
C ASP A 258 16.04 -2.44 32.11
N GLY A 259 16.74 -3.18 31.25
CA GLY A 259 18.19 -3.13 31.15
C GLY A 259 18.71 -1.76 30.74
N MET A 260 18.03 -1.09 29.80
CA MET A 260 18.37 0.26 29.39
C MET A 260 18.18 1.27 30.54
N ALA A 261 17.06 1.21 31.26
CA ALA A 261 16.77 2.06 32.42
C ALA A 261 17.80 1.81 33.54
N ALA A 262 18.15 0.56 33.78
CA ALA A 262 19.18 0.19 34.76
C ALA A 262 20.53 0.82 34.41
N ARG A 263 20.94 0.75 33.12
CA ARG A 263 22.21 1.25 32.65
C ARG A 263 22.30 2.77 32.67
N CYS A 264 21.31 3.48 32.09
CA CYS A 264 21.34 4.95 32.09
C CYS A 264 20.99 5.56 33.44
N GLY A 265 20.28 4.83 34.30
CA GLY A 265 19.75 5.40 35.55
C GLY A 265 18.71 6.49 35.28
N CYS A 266 17.97 6.38 34.20
CA CYS A 266 17.03 7.36 33.70
C CYS A 266 15.75 6.69 33.23
N ASP A 267 14.74 7.50 32.88
CA ASP A 267 13.52 7.03 32.20
C ASP A 267 13.88 6.60 30.79
N ALA A 268 14.18 5.32 30.62
CA ALA A 268 14.56 4.77 29.34
C ALA A 268 13.33 4.45 28.51
N ARG A 269 13.50 4.59 27.19
CA ARG A 269 12.51 4.22 26.20
C ARG A 269 13.11 3.25 25.20
N THR A 270 12.39 2.19 24.92
CA THR A 270 12.67 1.30 23.80
C THR A 270 11.56 1.44 22.77
N ASN A 271 11.94 1.82 21.56
CA ASN A 271 11.06 1.91 20.42
C ASN A 271 11.26 0.68 19.55
N VAL A 272 10.17 0.15 19.00
CA VAL A 272 10.21 -0.88 17.96
C VAL A 272 9.58 -0.29 16.72
N ALA A 273 10.33 -0.26 15.64
CA ALA A 273 9.95 0.34 14.37
C ALA A 273 10.02 -0.68 13.24
N VAL A 274 9.20 -0.48 12.22
CA VAL A 274 9.27 -1.26 10.96
C VAL A 274 10.51 -0.83 10.20
N ALA A 275 11.39 -1.77 9.88
CA ALA A 275 12.67 -1.47 9.25
C ALA A 275 12.54 -0.78 7.89
N GLN A 276 11.54 -1.17 7.08
CA GLN A 276 11.33 -0.66 5.73
C GLN A 276 10.81 0.77 5.68
N THR A 277 9.98 1.16 6.65
CA THR A 277 9.28 2.45 6.66
C THR A 277 9.72 3.37 7.80
N GLY A 278 10.34 2.80 8.85
CA GLY A 278 10.66 3.52 10.07
C GLY A 278 9.43 3.85 10.94
N PHE A 279 8.24 3.32 10.64
CA PHE A 279 7.04 3.61 11.42
C PHE A 279 7.05 2.91 12.77
N PRO A 280 6.56 3.56 13.83
CA PRO A 280 6.50 2.99 15.17
C PRO A 280 5.48 1.84 15.22
N ALA A 281 5.84 0.75 15.87
CA ALA A 281 4.96 -0.39 16.12
C ALA A 281 4.67 -0.57 17.61
N TYR A 282 5.71 -0.43 18.44
CA TYR A 282 5.62 -0.58 19.89
C TYR A 282 6.44 0.51 20.59
N PHE A 283 5.95 0.94 21.74
CA PHE A 283 6.71 1.72 22.70
C PHE A 283 6.84 0.93 23.99
N ILE A 284 8.01 0.90 24.55
CA ILE A 284 8.29 0.28 25.83
C ILE A 284 8.87 1.34 26.74
N ARG A 285 8.32 1.46 27.93
CA ARG A 285 8.73 2.41 28.93
C ARG A 285 8.60 1.81 30.30
N LEU A 286 9.50 2.21 31.22
CA LEU A 286 9.42 1.78 32.59
C LEU A 286 8.15 2.35 33.25
N ASP A 287 7.29 1.46 33.78
CA ASP A 287 6.13 1.86 34.56
C ASP A 287 6.56 2.08 36.02
N PRO A 288 6.35 3.29 36.56
CA PRO A 288 6.75 3.59 37.95
C PRO A 288 5.89 2.92 39.02
N GLU A 289 4.67 2.47 38.72
CA GLU A 289 3.78 1.79 39.66
C GLU A 289 4.17 0.32 39.80
N THR A 290 4.24 -0.39 38.69
CA THR A 290 4.63 -1.80 38.67
C THR A 290 6.13 -2.01 38.82
N LYS A 291 6.94 -0.96 38.59
CA LYS A 291 8.41 -0.98 38.54
C LYS A 291 9.00 -1.90 37.48
N MET A 292 8.23 -2.24 36.50
CA MET A 292 8.56 -3.07 35.33
C MET A 292 8.29 -2.30 34.07
N SER A 293 8.87 -2.72 32.96
CA SER A 293 8.55 -2.11 31.66
C SER A 293 7.19 -2.54 31.15
N GLU A 294 6.42 -1.57 30.73
CA GLU A 294 5.13 -1.71 30.05
C GLU A 294 5.33 -1.59 28.53
N VAL A 295 4.66 -2.46 27.79
CA VAL A 295 4.68 -2.45 26.32
C VAL A 295 3.37 -1.89 25.83
N MET A 296 3.45 -0.82 25.05
CA MET A 296 2.31 -0.19 24.39
C MET A 296 2.33 -0.49 22.91
N ILE A 297 1.26 -1.15 22.44
CA ILE A 297 1.11 -1.55 21.05
C ILE A 297 0.33 -0.46 20.32
N LEU A 298 0.87 0.01 19.21
CA LEU A 298 0.16 0.94 18.34
C LEU A 298 -0.65 0.16 17.29
N PRO A 299 -1.87 0.61 16.99
CA PRO A 299 -2.63 0.04 15.90
C PRO A 299 -1.87 0.30 14.59
N ARG A 300 -1.61 -0.76 13.85
CA ARG A 300 -1.08 -0.71 12.48
C ARG A 300 -2.21 -1.12 11.56
N GLY A 301 -2.46 -0.40 10.47
CA GLY A 301 -3.47 -0.66 9.46
C GLY A 301 -3.92 -2.11 9.29
N ASP A 302 -4.03 -2.64 8.09
CA ASP A 302 -4.52 -4.01 7.84
C ASP A 302 -3.64 -5.16 8.40
N HIS A 303 -2.51 -4.85 8.98
CA HIS A 303 -1.69 -5.82 9.70
C HIS A 303 -2.19 -5.95 11.15
N ALA A 304 -3.25 -6.74 11.31
CA ALA A 304 -3.78 -7.06 12.64
C ALA A 304 -2.66 -7.57 13.55
N ILE A 305 -2.21 -6.71 14.45
CA ILE A 305 -1.35 -7.13 15.56
C ILE A 305 -2.26 -7.98 16.45
N VAL A 306 -2.02 -9.28 16.46
CA VAL A 306 -2.68 -10.18 17.41
C VAL A 306 -2.25 -9.75 18.81
N SER A 307 -3.14 -9.08 19.54
CA SER A 307 -2.89 -8.77 20.93
C SER A 307 -2.62 -10.10 21.63
N ALA A 308 -1.42 -10.26 22.16
CA ALA A 308 -1.14 -11.34 23.09
C ALA A 308 -2.00 -11.11 24.34
N LYS A 309 -3.00 -12.00 24.56
CA LYS A 309 -3.68 -12.12 25.85
C LYS A 309 -2.78 -12.92 26.78
#